data_42ba2247955b45370cd6b24ff605c99d
#
_entry.id   42ba2247955b45370cd6b24ff605c99d
#
_cell.length_a   1.000
_cell.length_b   1.000
_cell.length_c   1.000
_cell.angle_alpha   90.00
_cell.angle_beta   90.00
_cell.angle_gamma   90.00
#
_symmetry.space_group_name_H-M   'P 1'
#
loop_
_entity.id
_entity.type
_entity.pdbx_description
1 polymer ?
#
loop_
_entity_poly.entity_id
_entity_poly.type
_entity_poly.pdbx_seq_one_letter_code
_entity_poly.pdbx_strand_id
1 'polypeptide(L)' 'MKRVLLPFVLGFVSVSFIAAVNAGQPNMQAALGGLRSARASLQKAIPDKAGHRNKAIGLVDQAITEVQAGMAAAR' A
#
# COMPACT_ATOMS: atom_id res chain seq x y z
N MET A 1 2.98 -27.25 2.63
CA MET A 1 1.99 -27.04 1.68
C MET A 1 1.09 -25.88 1.92
N LYS A 2 0.81 -25.57 3.11
CA LYS A 2 -0.03 -24.43 3.39
C LYS A 2 0.63 -23.15 3.08
N ARG A 3 1.90 -23.10 3.08
CA ARG A 3 2.58 -21.84 2.85
C ARG A 3 2.46 -21.35 1.43
N VAL A 4 1.89 -22.10 0.59
CA VAL A 4 1.76 -21.75 -0.81
C VAL A 4 0.88 -20.54 -1.04
N LEU A 5 0.01 -20.25 -0.12
CA LEU A 5 -0.96 -19.19 -0.31
C LEU A 5 -0.38 -17.78 -0.32
N LEU A 6 0.72 -17.58 0.38
CA LEU A 6 1.26 -16.24 0.55
C LEU A 6 1.72 -15.58 -0.74
N PRO A 7 2.54 -16.22 -1.55
CA PRO A 7 2.98 -15.57 -2.79
C PRO A 7 1.84 -15.32 -3.75
N PHE A 8 0.82 -16.11 -3.64
CA PHE A 8 -0.33 -15.96 -4.48
C PHE A 8 -1.04 -14.64 -4.26
N VAL A 9 -1.15 -14.22 -3.02
CA VAL A 9 -1.82 -12.98 -2.68
C VAL A 9 -1.04 -11.78 -3.21
N LEU A 10 0.25 -11.83 -3.12
CA LEU A 10 1.08 -10.72 -3.58
C LEU A 10 0.95 -10.50 -5.07
N GLY A 11 0.90 -11.57 -5.83
CA GLY A 11 0.77 -11.44 -7.27
C GLY A 11 -0.54 -10.80 -7.67
N PHE A 12 -1.57 -11.12 -6.94
CA PHE A 12 -2.88 -10.58 -7.24
C PHE A 12 -2.91 -9.06 -7.09
N VAL A 13 -2.32 -8.56 -6.03
CA VAL A 13 -2.28 -7.12 -5.79
C VAL A 13 -1.54 -6.38 -6.88
N SER A 14 -0.44 -6.94 -7.34
CA SER A 14 0.36 -6.30 -8.38
C SER A 14 -0.42 -6.11 -9.67
N VAL A 15 -1.19 -7.09 -10.04
CA VAL A 15 -1.96 -7.00 -11.28
C VAL A 15 -2.99 -5.89 -11.21
N SER A 16 -3.68 -5.79 -10.09
CA SER A 16 -4.68 -4.74 -9.93
C SER A 16 -4.08 -3.37 -10.04
N PHE A 17 -2.91 -3.20 -9.48
CA PHE A 17 -2.24 -1.92 -9.49
C PHE A 17 -1.91 -1.45 -10.90
N ILE A 18 -1.43 -2.35 -11.73
CA ILE A 18 -1.07 -1.99 -13.09
C ILE A 18 -2.29 -1.52 -13.88
N ALA A 19 -3.41 -2.18 -13.71
CA ALA A 19 -4.61 -1.78 -14.40
C ALA A 19 -5.06 -0.38 -14.00
N ALA A 20 -4.90 -0.04 -12.72
CA ALA A 20 -5.36 1.24 -12.22
C ALA A 20 -4.58 2.42 -12.80
N VAL A 21 -3.31 2.22 -13.11
CA VAL A 21 -2.47 3.31 -13.60
C VAL A 21 -3.04 3.89 -14.88
N ASN A 22 -3.54 3.06 -15.77
CA ASN A 22 -4.09 3.55 -17.02
C ASN A 22 -5.46 4.19 -16.86
N ALA A 23 -6.15 3.88 -15.79
CA ALA A 23 -7.51 4.38 -15.60
C ALA A 23 -7.54 5.83 -15.16
N GLY A 24 -6.46 6.36 -14.64
CA GLY A 24 -6.46 7.76 -14.31
C GLY A 24 -5.69 8.11 -13.06
N GLN A 25 -5.02 9.23 -13.15
CA GLN A 25 -4.27 9.77 -12.04
C GLN A 25 -5.14 10.17 -10.86
N PRO A 26 -6.38 10.65 -11.04
CA PRO A 26 -7.19 11.02 -9.87
C PRO A 26 -7.37 9.89 -8.88
N ASN A 27 -7.55 8.67 -9.37
CA ASN A 27 -7.70 7.53 -8.46
C ASN A 27 -6.40 7.21 -7.75
N MET A 28 -5.29 7.34 -8.44
CA MET A 28 -3.99 7.14 -7.81
C MET A 28 -3.73 8.18 -6.74
N GLN A 29 -4.10 9.44 -7.02
CA GLN A 29 -3.93 10.49 -6.04
C GLN A 29 -4.82 10.28 -4.83
N ALA A 30 -6.04 9.81 -5.05
CA ALA A 30 -6.93 9.50 -3.93
C ALA A 30 -6.37 8.39 -3.08
N ALA A 31 -5.79 7.38 -3.71
CA ALA A 31 -5.18 6.28 -2.98
C ALA A 31 -4.00 6.77 -2.15
N LEU A 32 -3.18 7.65 -2.73
CA LEU A 32 -2.05 8.22 -2.01
C LEU A 32 -2.52 8.98 -0.79
N GLY A 33 -3.56 9.80 -0.94
CA GLY A 33 -4.11 10.55 0.17
C GLY A 33 -4.62 9.64 1.27
N GLY A 34 -5.31 8.55 0.87
CA GLY A 34 -5.80 7.59 1.85
C GLY A 34 -4.68 6.89 2.59
N LEU A 35 -3.62 6.56 1.90
CA LEU A 35 -2.48 5.92 2.55
C LEU A 35 -1.80 6.85 3.54
N ARG A 36 -1.67 8.12 3.19
CA ARG A 36 -1.08 9.09 4.11
C ARG A 36 -1.95 9.29 5.34
N SER A 37 -3.27 9.31 5.17
CA SER A 37 -4.17 9.40 6.30
C SER A 37 -4.06 8.19 7.20
N ALA A 38 -3.99 7.01 6.60
CA ALA A 38 -3.85 5.79 7.37
C ALA A 38 -2.55 5.78 8.16
N ARG A 39 -1.48 6.26 7.53
CA ARG A 39 -0.19 6.32 8.20
C ARG A 39 -0.26 7.23 9.41
N ALA A 40 -0.89 8.39 9.27
CA ALA A 40 -1.03 9.32 10.37
C ALA A 40 -1.83 8.71 11.51
N SER A 41 -2.89 7.99 11.18
CA SER A 41 -3.70 7.33 12.20
C SER A 41 -2.90 6.26 12.93
N LEU A 42 -2.11 5.50 12.20
CA LEU A 42 -1.28 4.47 12.82
C LEU A 42 -0.25 5.08 13.77
N GLN A 43 0.27 6.24 13.41
CA GLN A 43 1.23 6.90 14.28
C GLN A 43 0.60 7.36 15.59
N LYS A 44 -0.68 7.70 15.55
CA LYS A 44 -1.39 8.12 16.76
C LYS A 44 -1.90 6.95 17.57
N ALA A 45 -1.96 5.77 16.99
CA ALA A 45 -2.49 4.61 17.67
C ALA A 45 -1.55 4.17 18.79
N ILE A 46 -2.12 3.51 19.77
CA ILE A 46 -1.34 2.99 20.88
C ILE A 46 -0.51 1.83 20.38
N PRO A 47 0.81 1.83 20.65
CA PRO A 47 1.66 0.72 20.22
C PRO A 47 1.23 -0.59 20.87
N ASP A 48 1.26 -1.66 20.11
CA ASP A 48 0.96 -2.96 20.64
C ASP A 48 2.25 -3.71 20.97
N LYS A 49 2.11 -4.74 21.80
CA LYS A 49 3.29 -5.44 22.29
C LYS A 49 3.98 -6.28 21.22
N ALA A 50 3.24 -6.71 20.23
CA ALA A 50 3.80 -7.54 19.19
C ALA A 50 4.43 -6.75 18.07
N GLY A 51 4.33 -5.43 18.11
CA GLY A 51 4.95 -4.60 17.08
C GLY A 51 4.18 -4.52 15.79
N HIS A 52 2.94 -4.93 15.79
CA HIS A 52 2.15 -4.93 14.56
C HIS A 52 1.89 -3.51 14.05
N ARG A 53 1.74 -2.57 14.96
CA ARG A 53 1.52 -1.18 14.54
C ARG A 53 2.73 -0.66 13.76
N ASN A 54 3.92 -0.88 14.26
CA ASN A 54 5.12 -0.43 13.57
C ASN A 54 5.30 -1.14 12.25
N LYS A 55 4.97 -2.41 12.21
CA LYS A 55 5.04 -3.15 10.96
C LYS A 55 4.04 -2.61 9.96
N ALA A 56 2.86 -2.28 10.42
CA ALA A 56 1.84 -1.72 9.53
C ALA A 56 2.28 -0.38 8.96
N ILE A 57 2.90 0.45 9.77
CA ILE A 57 3.40 1.73 9.28
C ILE A 57 4.43 1.50 8.18
N GLY A 58 5.33 0.54 8.38
CA GLY A 58 6.33 0.23 7.36
C GLY A 58 5.70 -0.25 6.06
N LEU A 59 4.66 -1.06 6.16
CA LEU A 59 3.97 -1.54 4.96
C LEU A 59 3.23 -0.42 4.23
N VAL A 60 2.64 0.49 5.00
CA VAL A 60 1.99 1.64 4.39
C VAL A 60 3.02 2.53 3.70
N ASP A 61 4.18 2.72 4.31
CA ASP A 61 5.24 3.50 3.68
C ASP A 61 5.67 2.88 2.35
N GLN A 62 5.79 1.56 2.30
CA GLN A 62 6.12 0.90 1.05
C GLN A 62 5.02 1.10 0.01
N ALA A 63 3.77 1.04 0.45
CA ALA A 63 2.66 1.26 -0.47
C ALA A 63 2.66 2.68 -1.02
N ILE A 64 2.97 3.65 -0.18
CA ILE A 64 3.06 5.03 -0.63
C ILE A 64 4.13 5.17 -1.71
N THR A 65 5.27 4.56 -1.48
CA THR A 65 6.36 4.60 -2.45
C THR A 65 5.92 3.99 -3.78
N GLU A 66 5.22 2.88 -3.72
CA GLU A 66 4.78 2.22 -4.95
C GLU A 66 3.75 3.05 -5.69
N VAL A 67 2.83 3.67 -4.96
CA VAL A 67 1.84 4.52 -5.62
C VAL A 67 2.52 5.70 -6.31
N GLN A 68 3.47 6.31 -5.63
CA GLN A 68 4.20 7.43 -6.21
C GLN A 68 5.00 7.00 -7.44
N ALA A 69 5.61 5.84 -7.38
CA ALA A 69 6.35 5.33 -8.53
C ALA A 69 5.41 5.05 -9.70
N GLY A 70 4.23 4.52 -9.41
CA GLY A 70 3.25 4.28 -10.45
C GLY A 70 2.76 5.55 -11.09
N MET A 71 2.55 6.58 -10.30
CA MET A 71 2.13 7.87 -10.84
C MET A 71 3.21 8.48 -11.72
N ALA A 72 4.45 8.38 -11.30
CA ALA A 72 5.56 8.89 -12.09
C ALA A 72 5.70 8.13 -13.41
N ALA A 73 5.50 6.83 -13.37
CA ALA A 73 5.63 6.00 -14.55
C ALA A 73 4.52 6.27 -15.56
N ALA A 74 3.39 6.75 -15.09
CA ALA A 74 2.23 6.98 -15.96
C ALA A 74 2.33 8.27 -16.75
N ARG A 75 3.27 9.13 -16.40
CA ARG A 75 3.47 10.37 -17.15
C ARG A 75 4.33 10.13 -18.39
#